data_f710ea179c673563bae516067a53d0fe
#
_entry.id   f710ea179c673563bae516067a53d0fe
#
_cell.length_a   1.000
_cell.length_b   1.000
_cell.length_c   1.000
_cell.angle_alpha   90.00
_cell.angle_beta   90.00
_cell.angle_gamma   90.00
#
_symmetry.space_group_name_H-M   'P 1'
#
loop_
_entity.id
_entity.type
_entity.pdbx_description
1 polymer ?
#
loop_
_entity_poly.entity_id
_entity_poly.type
_entity_poly.pdbx_seq_one_letter_code
_entity_poly.pdbx_strand_id
1 'polypeptide(L)'
;MRIVSIGKELQIEKSLGEFIGVAKLSTSFCKSFAASLSKLIDDGGKSDYFEAAIDPILNVQDVYFEDISHLPCIEIDFKEDLQKANELVKNKLFNV
;
A
#
# COMPACT_ATOMS: atom_id res chain seq x y z
N MET A 1 7.74 -0.56 13.31
CA MET A 1 8.69 0.36 12.64
C MET A 1 7.92 1.40 11.85
N ARG A 2 8.30 2.65 11.96
CA ARG A 2 7.61 3.76 11.32
C ARG A 2 8.03 3.90 9.87
N ILE A 3 7.06 4.15 8.97
CA ILE A 3 7.32 4.41 7.56
C ILE A 3 7.81 5.85 7.39
N VAL A 4 8.89 6.04 6.65
CA VAL A 4 9.47 7.37 6.37
C VAL A 4 9.25 7.82 4.95
N SER A 5 8.97 6.90 4.03
CA SER A 5 8.68 7.22 2.63
C SER A 5 7.87 6.09 1.99
N ILE A 6 6.96 6.45 1.10
CA ILE A 6 6.16 5.52 0.33
C ILE A 6 5.98 6.09 -1.07
N GLY A 7 6.21 5.28 -2.10
CA GLY A 7 6.05 5.72 -3.47
C GLY A 7 6.58 4.72 -4.47
N LYS A 8 6.21 4.89 -5.73
CA LYS A 8 6.65 4.04 -6.84
C LYS A 8 8.09 4.29 -7.27
N GLU A 9 8.61 5.47 -6.97
CA GLU A 9 9.94 5.90 -7.41
C GLU A 9 11.05 5.47 -6.46
N LEU A 10 10.69 4.81 -5.35
CA LEU A 10 11.67 4.32 -4.38
C LEU A 10 12.49 3.18 -4.96
N GLN A 11 13.78 3.15 -4.61
CA GLN A 11 14.64 2.06 -5.02
C GLN A 11 14.27 0.79 -4.27
N ILE A 12 13.98 -0.27 -5.01
CA ILE A 12 13.55 -1.56 -4.46
C ILE A 12 14.59 -2.11 -3.49
N GLU A 13 15.88 -1.98 -3.81
CA GLU A 13 16.98 -2.49 -2.98
C GLU A 13 17.07 -1.83 -1.61
N LYS A 14 16.55 -0.61 -1.49
CA LYS A 14 16.56 0.17 -0.24
C LYS A 14 15.20 0.19 0.45
N SER A 15 14.20 -0.48 -0.11
CA SER A 15 12.85 -0.51 0.42
C SER A 15 12.67 -1.70 1.36
N LEU A 16 11.86 -1.51 2.40
CA LEU A 16 11.54 -2.57 3.36
C LEU A 16 10.54 -3.59 2.80
N GLY A 17 9.74 -3.19 1.83
CA GLY A 17 8.74 -4.06 1.25
C GLY A 17 7.76 -3.31 0.36
N GLU A 18 6.73 -4.01 -0.04
CA GLU A 18 5.67 -3.53 -0.91
C GLU A 18 4.36 -3.43 -0.15
N PHE A 19 3.61 -2.36 -0.41
CA PHE A 19 2.27 -2.20 0.16
C PHE A 19 1.28 -3.08 -0.60
N ILE A 20 0.58 -3.95 0.12
CA ILE A 20 -0.36 -4.91 -0.48
C ILE A 20 -1.79 -4.39 -0.59
N GLY A 21 -2.05 -3.13 -0.21
CA GLY A 21 -3.37 -2.52 -0.37
C GLY A 21 -4.29 -2.65 0.85
N VAL A 22 -3.82 -3.15 1.98
CA VAL A 22 -4.61 -3.24 3.22
C VAL A 22 -4.05 -2.28 4.25
N ALA A 23 -4.91 -1.37 4.75
CA ALA A 23 -4.50 -0.37 5.72
C ALA A 23 -5.62 -0.10 6.72
N LYS A 24 -5.22 0.25 7.94
CA LYS A 24 -6.12 0.74 8.98
C LYS A 24 -5.77 2.18 9.27
N LEU A 25 -6.74 3.08 9.16
CA LEU A 25 -6.54 4.52 9.26
C LEU A 25 -7.29 5.07 10.47
N SER A 26 -6.59 5.87 11.29
CA SER A 26 -7.23 6.58 12.38
C SER A 26 -8.03 7.78 11.87
N THR A 27 -8.93 8.31 12.69
CA THR A 27 -9.71 9.51 12.36
C THR A 27 -8.81 10.71 12.08
N SER A 28 -7.79 10.93 12.90
CA SER A 28 -6.86 12.05 12.71
C SER A 28 -6.03 11.88 11.43
N PHE A 29 -5.61 10.65 11.11
CA PHE A 29 -4.92 10.37 9.87
C PHE A 29 -5.82 10.66 8.67
N CYS A 30 -7.08 10.26 8.72
CA CYS A 30 -8.04 10.48 7.63
C CYS A 30 -8.22 11.97 7.32
N LYS A 31 -8.21 12.84 8.32
CA LYS A 31 -8.30 14.28 8.10
C LYS A 31 -7.09 14.81 7.32
N SER A 32 -5.90 14.44 7.74
CA SER A 32 -4.66 14.83 7.04
C SER A 32 -4.60 14.22 5.64
N PHE A 33 -5.03 12.98 5.49
CA PHE A 33 -5.04 12.26 4.22
C PHE A 33 -6.02 12.91 3.23
N ALA A 34 -7.23 13.25 3.69
CA ALA A 34 -8.22 13.92 2.85
C ALA A 34 -7.70 15.27 2.33
N ALA A 35 -7.06 16.06 3.17
CA ALA A 35 -6.46 17.33 2.77
C ALA A 35 -5.33 17.11 1.75
N SER A 36 -4.49 16.12 1.96
CA SER A 36 -3.39 15.78 1.05
C SER A 36 -3.91 15.28 -0.29
N LEU A 37 -4.97 14.46 -0.30
CA LEU A 37 -5.62 14.00 -1.53
C LEU A 37 -6.19 15.15 -2.34
N SER A 38 -6.86 16.10 -1.69
CA SER A 38 -7.42 17.29 -2.35
C SER A 38 -6.31 18.09 -3.01
N LYS A 39 -5.20 18.30 -2.31
CA LYS A 39 -4.05 19.02 -2.85
C LYS A 39 -3.44 18.27 -4.04
N LEU A 40 -3.28 16.96 -3.95
CA LEU A 40 -2.75 16.13 -5.02
C LEU A 40 -3.59 16.27 -6.29
N ILE A 41 -4.92 16.21 -6.15
CA ILE A 41 -5.84 16.36 -7.27
C ILE A 41 -5.77 17.77 -7.87
N ASP A 42 -5.74 18.80 -7.02
CA ASP A 42 -5.65 20.21 -7.48
C ASP A 42 -4.33 20.47 -8.23
N ASP A 43 -3.25 19.79 -7.82
CA ASP A 43 -1.95 19.90 -8.47
C ASP A 43 -1.80 19.02 -9.72
N GLY A 44 -2.88 18.38 -10.17
CA GLY A 44 -2.89 17.60 -11.41
C GLY A 44 -2.67 16.11 -11.23
N GLY A 45 -2.70 15.61 -10.00
CA GLY A 45 -2.41 14.21 -9.68
C GLY A 45 -3.61 13.26 -9.75
N LYS A 46 -4.61 13.51 -10.59
CA LYS A 46 -5.81 12.66 -10.68
C LYS A 46 -5.50 11.22 -11.08
N SER A 47 -4.43 11.02 -11.84
CA SER A 47 -4.03 9.70 -12.30
C SER A 47 -3.00 9.03 -11.40
N ASP A 48 -2.59 9.69 -10.32
CA ASP A 48 -1.64 9.13 -9.38
C ASP A 48 -2.34 8.13 -8.45
N TYR A 49 -1.56 7.19 -7.89
CA TYR A 49 -2.07 6.31 -6.86
C TYR A 49 -2.25 7.07 -5.55
N PHE A 50 -3.18 6.62 -4.72
CA PHE A 50 -3.48 7.30 -3.45
C PHE A 50 -2.28 7.39 -2.51
N GLU A 51 -1.30 6.48 -2.63
CA GLU A 51 -0.07 6.51 -1.84
C GLU A 51 0.72 7.79 -2.06
N ALA A 52 0.58 8.43 -3.22
CA ALA A 52 1.20 9.72 -3.49
C ALA A 52 0.68 10.83 -2.57
N ALA A 53 -0.50 10.65 -1.95
CA ALA A 53 -1.03 11.58 -0.95
C ALA A 53 -0.59 11.20 0.48
N ILE A 54 -0.08 10.00 0.71
CA ILE A 54 0.42 9.57 2.03
C ILE A 54 1.83 10.07 2.26
N ASP A 55 2.71 9.96 1.27
CA ASP A 55 4.11 10.35 1.41
C ASP A 55 4.31 11.76 1.99
N PRO A 56 3.58 12.80 1.49
CA PRO A 56 3.76 14.16 2.01
C PRO A 56 3.37 14.37 3.47
N ILE A 57 2.54 13.51 4.04
CA ILE A 57 2.07 13.65 5.43
C ILE A 57 2.80 12.75 6.42
N LEU A 58 3.79 12.00 5.97
CA LEU A 58 4.56 11.11 6.86
C LEU A 58 5.40 11.87 7.89
N ASN A 59 5.66 13.14 7.66
CA ASN A 59 6.38 14.00 8.62
C ASN A 59 5.48 14.52 9.74
N VAL A 60 4.15 14.46 9.59
CA VAL A 60 3.19 14.95 10.60
C VAL A 60 2.28 13.86 11.14
N GLN A 61 2.21 12.70 10.47
CA GLN A 61 1.42 11.56 10.89
C GLN A 61 2.32 10.33 10.95
N ASP A 62 2.27 9.62 12.07
CA ASP A 62 3.02 8.37 12.21
C ASP A 62 2.27 7.24 11.51
N VAL A 63 2.97 6.55 10.61
CA VAL A 63 2.43 5.40 9.89
C VAL A 63 3.37 4.22 10.11
N TYR A 64 2.80 3.12 10.55
CA TYR A 64 3.53 1.90 10.84
C TYR A 64 3.15 0.82 9.85
N PHE A 65 4.00 -0.17 9.68
CA PHE A 65 3.69 -1.32 8.85
C PHE A 65 3.74 -2.61 9.66
N GLU A 66 2.97 -3.57 9.22
CA GLU A 66 2.96 -4.93 9.73
C GLU A 66 3.59 -5.83 8.67
N ASP A 67 4.65 -6.54 9.02
CA ASP A 67 5.30 -7.47 8.11
C ASP A 67 4.51 -8.78 8.06
N ILE A 68 3.94 -9.07 6.89
CA ILE A 68 3.16 -10.28 6.64
C ILE A 68 3.86 -11.22 5.65
N SER A 69 5.18 -11.10 5.51
CA SER A 69 5.96 -11.92 4.58
C SER A 69 5.78 -13.43 4.80
N HIS A 70 5.40 -13.83 6.02
CA HIS A 70 5.13 -15.22 6.37
C HIS A 70 3.75 -15.72 5.94
N LEU A 71 2.89 -14.84 5.45
CA LEU A 71 1.55 -15.19 4.99
C LEU A 71 1.50 -15.30 3.47
N PRO A 72 0.70 -16.20 2.91
CA PRO A 72 0.51 -16.26 1.47
C PRO A 72 -0.29 -15.05 0.99
N CYS A 73 0.29 -14.26 0.09
CA CYS A 73 -0.35 -13.09 -0.52
C CYS A 73 -0.06 -13.09 -2.00
N ILE A 74 -1.05 -12.71 -2.79
CA ILE A 74 -0.88 -12.54 -4.23
C ILE A 74 -1.81 -11.44 -4.72
N GLU A 75 -1.29 -10.57 -5.59
CA GLU A 75 -2.09 -9.59 -6.33
C GLU A 75 -2.52 -10.20 -7.66
N ILE A 76 -3.77 -9.98 -8.03
CA ILE A 76 -4.32 -10.47 -9.30
C ILE A 76 -4.48 -9.27 -10.24
N ASP A 77 -3.48 -9.03 -11.07
CA ASP A 77 -3.48 -7.97 -12.07
C ASP A 77 -3.61 -8.53 -13.49
N PHE A 78 -3.13 -9.74 -13.71
CA PHE A 78 -3.11 -10.41 -15.00
C PHE A 78 -3.69 -11.81 -14.90
N LYS A 79 -3.99 -12.41 -16.05
CA LYS A 79 -4.57 -13.76 -16.13
C LYS A 79 -3.67 -14.82 -15.45
N GLU A 80 -2.36 -14.67 -15.59
CA GLU A 80 -1.39 -15.58 -14.98
C GLU A 80 -1.48 -15.54 -13.45
N ASP A 81 -1.76 -14.37 -12.90
CA ASP A 81 -1.91 -14.19 -11.45
C ASP A 81 -3.14 -14.91 -10.93
N LEU A 82 -4.23 -14.91 -11.70
CA LEU A 82 -5.44 -15.65 -11.34
C LEU A 82 -5.17 -17.14 -11.24
N GLN A 83 -4.39 -17.70 -12.17
CA GLN A 83 -4.00 -19.10 -12.13
C GLN A 83 -3.16 -19.42 -10.89
N LYS A 84 -2.20 -18.57 -10.56
CA LYS A 84 -1.38 -18.71 -9.35
C LYS A 84 -2.23 -18.63 -8.08
N ALA A 85 -3.19 -17.71 -8.02
CA ALA A 85 -4.09 -17.59 -6.89
C ALA A 85 -4.94 -18.85 -6.71
N ASN A 86 -5.47 -19.40 -7.79
CA ASN A 86 -6.24 -20.63 -7.78
C ASN A 86 -5.41 -21.82 -7.29
N GLU A 87 -4.14 -21.91 -7.68
CA GLU A 87 -3.23 -22.96 -7.22
C GLU A 87 -2.96 -22.84 -5.72
N LEU A 88 -2.76 -21.61 -5.21
CA LEU A 88 -2.56 -21.39 -3.78
C LEU A 88 -3.76 -21.84 -2.97
N VAL A 89 -4.97 -21.55 -3.43
CA VAL A 89 -6.22 -21.99 -2.76
C VAL A 89 -6.37 -23.50 -2.85
N LYS A 90 -6.13 -24.08 -4.02
CA LYS A 90 -6.22 -25.53 -4.26
C LYS A 90 -5.24 -26.29 -3.36
N ASN A 91 -4.06 -25.77 -3.16
CA ASN A 91 -3.04 -26.38 -2.29
C ASN A 91 -3.24 -26.07 -0.81
N LYS A 92 -4.37 -25.43 -0.45
CA LYS A 92 -4.74 -25.09 0.93
C LYS A 92 -3.72 -24.20 1.63
N LEU A 93 -3.05 -23.33 0.89
CA LEU A 93 -2.11 -22.36 1.45
C LEU A 93 -2.82 -21.16 2.07
N PHE A 94 -4.11 -20.96 1.74
CA PHE A 94 -4.98 -19.99 2.40
C PHE A 94 -5.99 -20.72 3.28
N ASN A 95 -6.28 -20.16 4.44
CA ASN A 95 -7.36 -20.62 5.32
C ASN A 95 -8.65 -19.93 4.92
N VAL A 96 -9.40 -20.53 4.04
CA VAL A 96 -10.69 -20.01 3.55
C VAL A 96 -11.84 -20.86 4.01
#